data_e1ff2eced077ede5cf95a7584cc96141
#
_entry.id   e1ff2eced077ede5cf95a7584cc96141
#
_cell.length_a   1.000
_cell.length_b   1.000
_cell.length_c   1.000
_cell.angle_alpha   90.00
_cell.angle_beta   90.00
_cell.angle_gamma   90.00
#
_symmetry.space_group_name_H-M   'P 1'
#
loop_
_entity.id
_entity.type
_entity.pdbx_description
1 polymer ?
#
loop_
_entity_poly.entity_id
_entity_poly.type
_entity_poly.pdbx_seq_one_letter_code
_entity_poly.pdbx_strand_id
1 'polypeptide(L)'
;MNRDEYWNPILETLPLEQLQRLQLKKFKEIFTWAYEHSKFYRKLYGDAGMEPGDIKSFEDIRKVPKIEKSMMRDIQGKDPFPYGDILCVPLEEVTDYRQTSGTTGQPIYQADTWQDWEFSTEAYAYALYAQGYRPGDRCFLPFGYNIFIAFWAYHYAGEKIGCEMIPGGVLNTEARILKMQELRATAMGATPTYVLGMAETARKIGINPPTDLQIRKITVAGEPGGSIPATKKRMEEAWGAKVYDQVGSTEIGHWGWECRQQAGLHVNEAFFLVEIIDVDTGKHIDKPGKQGKMVVTTFNRSAQPCIRFDVKDLIQWNAQQCDCGRTFRLLDGGIRGRADDITKVKGVLLSPTAIEEVVRDIPQLSNEYQVMVIKKGDIDDITLKVEIVPEYAKDEASIRTVLVDQLRLKTNLGYNIEFHEFGSLPRSQAKSRRFLDQRPKLH
;
A
#
# COMPACT_ATOMS: atom_id res chain seq x y z
N MET A 1 25.42 -10.73 -14.41
CA MET A 1 24.22 -9.98 -14.10
C MET A 1 23.98 -8.94 -15.19
N ASN A 2 22.79 -8.89 -15.77
CA ASN A 2 22.44 -7.88 -16.77
C ASN A 2 22.17 -6.56 -16.03
N ARG A 3 23.08 -5.56 -16.16
CA ARG A 3 22.97 -4.27 -15.48
C ARG A 3 21.70 -3.50 -15.84
N ASP A 4 21.07 -3.83 -16.96
CA ASP A 4 19.83 -3.19 -17.44
C ASP A 4 18.57 -3.61 -16.65
N GLU A 5 18.69 -4.50 -15.67
CA GLU A 5 17.56 -4.97 -14.84
C GLU A 5 17.43 -4.20 -13.52
N TYR A 6 18.40 -3.38 -13.16
CA TYR A 6 18.46 -2.64 -11.91
C TYR A 6 18.51 -1.14 -12.16
N TRP A 7 17.75 -0.37 -11.41
CA TRP A 7 17.86 1.09 -11.41
C TRP A 7 19.20 1.54 -10.81
N ASN A 8 19.54 0.96 -9.68
CA ASN A 8 20.86 1.14 -9.07
C ASN A 8 21.50 -0.23 -8.78
N PRO A 9 22.30 -0.76 -9.72
CA PRO A 9 22.87 -2.10 -9.57
C PRO A 9 23.70 -2.28 -8.29
N ILE A 10 24.36 -1.22 -7.82
CA ILE A 10 25.22 -1.28 -6.63
C ILE A 10 24.36 -1.47 -5.37
N LEU A 11 23.34 -0.65 -5.18
CA LEU A 11 22.50 -0.71 -3.98
C LEU A 11 21.55 -1.91 -3.98
N GLU A 12 20.99 -2.27 -5.14
CA GLU A 12 20.03 -3.35 -5.25
C GLU A 12 20.65 -4.76 -5.12
N THR A 13 21.95 -4.87 -5.32
CA THR A 13 22.69 -6.13 -5.19
C THR A 13 23.78 -6.08 -4.09
N LEU A 14 23.71 -5.10 -3.21
CA LEU A 14 24.65 -4.93 -2.11
C LEU A 14 24.56 -6.15 -1.16
N PRO A 15 25.68 -6.82 -0.81
CA PRO A 15 25.66 -7.92 0.13
C PRO A 15 24.95 -7.54 1.44
N LEU A 16 24.17 -8.45 2.02
CA LEU A 16 23.31 -8.18 3.18
C LEU A 16 24.06 -7.51 4.34
N GLU A 17 25.28 -7.97 4.64
CA GLU A 17 26.09 -7.36 5.71
C GLU A 17 26.43 -5.89 5.43
N GLN A 18 26.75 -5.56 4.17
CA GLN A 18 27.04 -4.18 3.77
C GLN A 18 25.77 -3.33 3.77
N LEU A 19 24.65 -3.89 3.36
CA LEU A 19 23.34 -3.24 3.42
C LEU A 19 22.96 -2.93 4.87
N GLN A 20 23.16 -3.86 5.78
CA GLN A 20 22.93 -3.63 7.22
C GLN A 20 23.84 -2.54 7.80
N ARG A 21 25.12 -2.52 7.43
CA ARG A 21 26.04 -1.43 7.83
C ARG A 21 25.55 -0.07 7.31
N LEU A 22 25.08 -0.03 6.06
CA LEU A 22 24.49 1.17 5.46
C LEU A 22 23.23 1.62 6.21
N GLN A 23 22.32 0.70 6.53
CA GLN A 23 21.12 0.99 7.29
C GLN A 23 21.42 1.52 8.69
N LEU A 24 22.35 0.90 9.41
CA LEU A 24 22.75 1.37 10.73
C LEU A 24 23.36 2.79 10.67
N LYS A 25 24.21 3.05 9.67
CA LYS A 25 24.76 4.39 9.44
C LYS A 25 23.65 5.41 9.20
N LYS A 26 22.76 5.15 8.25
CA LYS A 26 21.65 6.04 7.90
C LYS A 26 20.67 6.24 9.06
N PHE A 27 20.42 5.20 9.86
CA PHE A 27 19.59 5.33 11.05
C PHE A 27 20.23 6.31 12.07
N LYS A 28 21.54 6.19 12.32
CA LYS A 28 22.24 7.13 13.20
C LYS A 28 22.12 8.57 12.70
N GLU A 29 22.30 8.78 11.41
CA GLU A 29 22.20 10.09 10.78
C GLU A 29 20.81 10.71 10.96
N ILE A 30 19.74 9.98 10.63
CA ILE A 30 18.37 10.52 10.75
C ILE A 30 17.91 10.66 12.19
N PHE A 31 18.36 9.77 13.10
CA PHE A 31 18.08 9.87 14.53
C PHE A 31 18.73 11.12 15.13
N THR A 32 20.02 11.35 14.84
CA THR A 32 20.76 12.54 15.28
C THR A 32 20.10 13.80 14.72
N TRP A 33 19.80 13.82 13.43
CA TRP A 33 19.12 14.94 12.78
C TRP A 33 17.79 15.29 13.49
N ALA A 34 16.93 14.31 13.69
CA ALA A 34 15.64 14.51 14.34
C ALA A 34 15.78 14.98 15.80
N TYR A 35 16.74 14.45 16.54
CA TYR A 35 17.04 14.88 17.91
C TYR A 35 17.47 16.34 17.98
N GLU A 36 18.34 16.76 17.06
CA GLU A 36 18.89 18.11 17.05
C GLU A 36 17.90 19.17 16.55
N HIS A 37 17.02 18.82 15.59
CA HIS A 37 16.20 19.80 14.88
C HIS A 37 14.72 19.77 15.23
N SER A 38 14.18 18.69 15.78
CA SER A 38 12.76 18.58 16.16
C SER A 38 12.56 18.65 17.67
N LYS A 39 11.73 19.58 18.14
CA LYS A 39 11.34 19.63 19.56
C LYS A 39 10.58 18.38 20.00
N PHE A 40 9.75 17.83 19.09
CA PHE A 40 9.00 16.59 19.33
C PHE A 40 9.94 15.40 19.56
N TYR A 41 10.90 15.16 18.64
CA TYR A 41 11.83 14.04 18.78
C TYR A 41 12.80 14.21 19.94
N ARG A 42 13.30 15.42 20.16
CA ARG A 42 14.16 15.71 21.31
C ARG A 42 13.48 15.37 22.63
N LYS A 43 12.19 15.79 22.77
CA LYS A 43 11.41 15.45 23.96
C LYS A 43 11.19 13.95 24.07
N LEU A 44 10.72 13.30 23.00
CA LEU A 44 10.41 11.87 22.97
C LEU A 44 11.60 11.00 23.37
N TYR A 45 12.78 11.32 22.83
CA TYR A 45 14.00 10.57 23.12
C TYR A 45 14.59 10.93 24.48
N GLY A 46 14.54 12.20 24.88
CA GLY A 46 14.97 12.63 26.21
C GLY A 46 14.14 12.00 27.33
N ASP A 47 12.81 11.91 27.16
CA ASP A 47 11.91 11.21 28.10
C ASP A 47 12.25 9.70 28.22
N ALA A 48 12.82 9.11 27.17
CA ALA A 48 13.30 7.73 27.15
C ALA A 48 14.78 7.57 27.61
N GLY A 49 15.44 8.66 27.96
CA GLY A 49 16.85 8.68 28.38
C GLY A 49 17.82 8.32 27.25
N MET A 50 17.49 8.67 26.00
CA MET A 50 18.31 8.34 24.82
C MET A 50 18.88 9.59 24.17
N GLU A 51 20.16 9.48 23.76
CA GLU A 51 20.89 10.51 23.02
C GLU A 51 21.52 9.94 21.73
N PRO A 52 21.94 10.78 20.77
CA PRO A 52 22.49 10.30 19.49
C PRO A 52 23.65 9.31 19.60
N GLY A 53 24.52 9.47 20.62
CA GLY A 53 25.66 8.58 20.88
C GLY A 53 25.31 7.16 21.34
N ASP A 54 24.05 6.90 21.73
CA ASP A 54 23.61 5.61 22.27
C ASP A 54 23.36 4.57 21.18
N ILE A 55 23.11 5.01 19.95
CA ILE A 55 22.83 4.09 18.83
C ILE A 55 24.14 3.53 18.28
N LYS A 56 24.48 2.30 18.65
CA LYS A 56 25.71 1.59 18.21
C LYS A 56 25.41 0.35 17.38
N SER A 57 24.22 -0.24 17.55
CA SER A 57 23.80 -1.51 16.95
C SER A 57 22.32 -1.51 16.62
N PHE A 58 21.83 -2.54 15.92
CA PHE A 58 20.39 -2.75 15.70
C PHE A 58 19.63 -3.00 17.00
N GLU A 59 20.28 -3.59 18.01
CA GLU A 59 19.64 -3.78 19.32
C GLU A 59 19.36 -2.44 20.02
N ASP A 60 20.18 -1.42 19.78
CA ASP A 60 19.93 -0.07 20.31
C ASP A 60 18.78 0.61 19.54
N ILE A 61 18.69 0.39 18.23
CA ILE A 61 17.55 0.86 17.42
C ILE A 61 16.22 0.34 18.00
N ARG A 62 16.18 -0.91 18.42
CA ARG A 62 15.00 -1.56 18.99
C ARG A 62 14.49 -0.91 20.28
N LYS A 63 15.36 -0.19 21.00
CA LYS A 63 15.03 0.54 22.22
C LYS A 63 14.44 1.93 21.96
N VAL A 64 14.66 2.49 20.77
CA VAL A 64 14.15 3.81 20.39
C VAL A 64 12.62 3.81 20.42
N PRO A 65 11.96 4.78 21.09
CA PRO A 65 10.50 4.88 21.12
C PRO A 65 9.88 4.88 19.73
N LYS A 66 8.77 4.17 19.60
CA LYS A 66 7.97 4.19 18.37
C LYS A 66 7.08 5.43 18.33
N ILE A 67 6.82 5.94 17.14
CA ILE A 67 5.80 6.97 16.90
C ILE A 67 4.57 6.38 16.22
N GLU A 68 3.42 6.99 16.44
CA GLU A 68 2.14 6.60 15.87
C GLU A 68 1.40 7.81 15.27
N LYS A 69 0.43 7.54 14.42
CA LYS A 69 -0.43 8.59 13.80
C LYS A 69 -1.12 9.50 14.83
N SER A 70 -1.54 8.96 15.97
CA SER A 70 -2.14 9.74 17.06
C SER A 70 -1.17 10.81 17.56
N MET A 71 0.07 10.45 17.83
CA MET A 71 1.09 11.40 18.30
C MET A 71 1.34 12.51 17.28
N MET A 72 1.35 12.19 15.98
CA MET A 72 1.48 13.20 14.93
C MET A 72 0.30 14.15 14.90
N ARG A 73 -0.94 13.64 15.05
CA ARG A 73 -2.15 14.48 15.09
C ARG A 73 -2.17 15.43 16.29
N ASP A 74 -1.69 14.97 17.44
CA ASP A 74 -1.70 15.76 18.69
C ASP A 74 -0.78 16.99 18.65
N ILE A 75 0.25 16.94 17.79
CA ILE A 75 1.22 18.04 17.65
C ILE A 75 0.98 18.91 16.41
N GLN A 76 0.30 18.40 15.39
CA GLN A 76 -0.02 19.15 14.17
C GLN A 76 -1.15 20.18 14.39
N GLY A 77 -1.26 21.14 13.47
CA GLY A 77 -2.17 22.27 13.61
C GLY A 77 -1.70 23.36 14.57
N LYS A 78 -0.45 23.30 15.00
CA LYS A 78 0.25 24.27 15.87
C LYS A 78 1.48 24.82 15.14
N ASP A 79 2.11 25.82 15.71
CA ASP A 79 3.37 26.37 15.16
C ASP A 79 4.55 25.37 15.33
N PRO A 80 5.43 25.28 14.31
CA PRO A 80 5.32 25.85 12.96
C PRO A 80 4.13 25.29 12.18
N PHE A 81 3.14 26.18 11.89
CA PHE A 81 1.89 25.75 11.25
C PHE A 81 2.10 25.29 9.81
N PRO A 82 1.48 24.19 9.35
CA PRO A 82 0.52 23.32 10.07
C PRO A 82 1.19 22.08 10.71
N TYR A 83 2.51 21.95 10.65
CA TYR A 83 3.22 20.71 10.96
C TYR A 83 3.50 20.50 12.45
N GLY A 84 3.65 21.60 13.22
CA GLY A 84 3.97 21.54 14.64
C GLY A 84 5.41 21.13 14.93
N ASP A 85 5.67 20.76 16.16
CA ASP A 85 7.02 20.47 16.69
C ASP A 85 7.75 19.26 16.07
N ILE A 86 7.10 18.51 15.14
CA ILE A 86 7.75 17.40 14.43
C ILE A 86 8.66 17.90 13.30
N LEU A 87 8.43 19.12 12.80
CA LEU A 87 9.20 19.69 11.70
C LEU A 87 10.66 19.85 12.11
N CYS A 88 11.58 19.40 11.24
CA CYS A 88 13.02 19.42 11.46
C CYS A 88 13.77 20.47 10.63
N VAL A 89 13.07 21.24 9.80
CA VAL A 89 13.65 22.30 8.96
C VAL A 89 12.90 23.62 9.20
N PRO A 90 13.50 24.77 8.89
CA PRO A 90 12.77 26.03 8.81
C PRO A 90 11.58 25.93 7.83
N LEU A 91 10.47 26.61 8.13
CA LEU A 91 9.24 26.51 7.32
C LEU A 91 9.46 26.96 5.88
N GLU A 92 10.35 27.93 5.65
CA GLU A 92 10.75 28.44 4.33
C GLU A 92 11.48 27.43 3.45
N GLU A 93 11.97 26.33 4.01
CA GLU A 93 12.59 25.23 3.25
C GLU A 93 11.57 24.18 2.81
N VAL A 94 10.35 24.23 3.34
CA VAL A 94 9.27 23.32 2.93
C VAL A 94 8.74 23.74 1.57
N THR A 95 8.95 22.91 0.56
CA THR A 95 8.56 23.19 -0.83
C THR A 95 7.40 22.32 -1.31
N ASP A 96 7.08 21.25 -0.59
CA ASP A 96 6.00 20.34 -0.95
C ASP A 96 5.14 19.99 0.27
N TYR A 97 3.82 20.09 0.08
CA TYR A 97 2.79 19.74 1.07
C TYR A 97 2.01 18.53 0.60
N ARG A 98 1.88 17.54 1.44
CA ARG A 98 0.99 16.39 1.25
C ARG A 98 0.16 16.13 2.48
N GLN A 99 -0.95 15.42 2.31
CA GLN A 99 -1.73 14.96 3.45
C GLN A 99 -2.34 13.58 3.21
N THR A 100 -2.69 12.91 4.29
CA THR A 100 -3.46 11.67 4.23
C THR A 100 -4.95 11.95 3.98
N SER A 101 -5.71 10.92 3.56
CA SER A 101 -7.15 11.07 3.28
C SER A 101 -8.02 11.41 4.50
N GLY A 102 -7.51 11.22 5.72
CA GLY A 102 -8.26 11.54 6.95
C GLY A 102 -9.50 10.68 7.20
N THR A 103 -9.65 9.53 6.58
CA THR A 103 -10.86 8.67 6.67
C THR A 103 -11.23 8.23 8.09
N THR A 104 -10.26 8.24 9.01
CA THR A 104 -10.43 7.83 10.41
C THR A 104 -10.26 8.99 11.40
N GLY A 105 -10.29 10.23 10.94
CA GLY A 105 -10.08 11.42 11.76
C GLY A 105 -9.43 12.57 10.97
N GLN A 106 -8.74 13.48 11.66
CA GLN A 106 -8.01 14.55 10.97
C GLN A 106 -6.87 13.98 10.12
N PRO A 107 -6.61 14.53 8.92
CA PRO A 107 -5.49 14.13 8.10
C PRO A 107 -4.15 14.39 8.81
N ILE A 108 -3.14 13.61 8.44
CA ILE A 108 -1.74 13.93 8.78
C ILE A 108 -1.20 14.84 7.69
N TYR A 109 -0.57 15.92 8.08
CA TYR A 109 0.14 16.85 7.21
C TYR A 109 1.59 16.44 7.10
N GLN A 110 2.09 16.34 5.90
CA GLN A 110 3.47 15.94 5.61
C GLN A 110 4.18 17.09 4.90
N ALA A 111 5.31 17.48 5.48
CA ALA A 111 6.24 18.44 4.88
C ALA A 111 7.36 17.71 4.17
N ASP A 112 7.72 18.19 2.99
CA ASP A 112 8.93 17.79 2.29
C ASP A 112 9.69 19.02 1.79
N THR A 113 11.01 18.98 1.87
CA THR A 113 11.91 19.84 1.11
C THR A 113 11.99 19.33 -0.34
N TRP A 114 12.63 20.09 -1.22
CA TRP A 114 12.91 19.61 -2.57
C TRP A 114 13.78 18.34 -2.56
N GLN A 115 14.77 18.25 -1.67
CA GLN A 115 15.61 17.06 -1.54
C GLN A 115 14.83 15.84 -1.03
N ASP A 116 13.90 16.03 -0.09
CA ASP A 116 13.02 14.96 0.39
C ASP A 116 12.12 14.44 -0.73
N TRP A 117 11.65 15.35 -1.58
CA TRP A 117 10.85 14.99 -2.74
C TRP A 117 11.67 14.21 -3.78
N GLU A 118 12.90 14.64 -4.08
CA GLU A 118 13.81 13.89 -4.95
C GLU A 118 14.12 12.51 -4.40
N PHE A 119 14.36 12.39 -3.08
CA PHE A 119 14.53 11.10 -2.42
C PHE A 119 13.30 10.20 -2.58
N SER A 120 12.09 10.73 -2.38
CA SER A 120 10.84 9.98 -2.51
C SER A 120 10.62 9.48 -3.93
N THR A 121 10.89 10.30 -4.94
CA THR A 121 10.77 9.93 -6.35
C THR A 121 11.84 8.95 -6.80
N GLU A 122 13.06 9.07 -6.27
CA GLU A 122 14.14 8.10 -6.48
C GLU A 122 13.74 6.74 -5.93
N ALA A 123 13.26 6.66 -4.68
CA ALA A 123 12.79 5.42 -4.07
C ALA A 123 11.67 4.75 -4.91
N TYR A 124 10.81 5.55 -5.54
CA TYR A 124 9.75 5.03 -6.40
C TYR A 124 10.27 4.59 -7.78
N ALA A 125 11.34 5.20 -8.31
CA ALA A 125 11.95 4.78 -9.56
C ALA A 125 12.49 3.33 -9.49
N TYR A 126 12.99 2.89 -8.32
CA TYR A 126 13.36 1.49 -8.08
C TYR A 126 12.18 0.55 -8.34
N ALA A 127 10.98 0.89 -7.86
CA ALA A 127 9.78 0.09 -8.05
C ALA A 127 9.42 -0.03 -9.53
N LEU A 128 9.24 1.09 -10.22
CA LEU A 128 8.82 1.09 -11.61
C LEU A 128 9.85 0.40 -12.51
N TYR A 129 11.14 0.66 -12.27
CA TYR A 129 12.21 0.05 -13.06
C TYR A 129 12.27 -1.47 -12.85
N ALA A 130 12.08 -1.95 -11.60
CA ALA A 130 12.00 -3.37 -11.27
C ALA A 130 10.78 -4.07 -11.90
N GLN A 131 9.69 -3.33 -12.11
CA GLN A 131 8.49 -3.76 -12.83
C GLN A 131 8.65 -3.73 -14.35
N GLY A 132 9.78 -3.25 -14.84
CA GLY A 132 10.13 -3.23 -16.26
C GLY A 132 9.71 -1.98 -17.01
N TYR A 133 9.47 -0.86 -16.31
CA TYR A 133 9.30 0.44 -16.96
C TYR A 133 10.63 0.91 -17.55
N ARG A 134 10.59 1.44 -18.76
CA ARG A 134 11.79 1.88 -19.52
C ARG A 134 11.47 3.12 -20.36
N PRO A 135 12.48 3.85 -20.85
CA PRO A 135 12.27 4.87 -21.87
C PRO A 135 11.46 4.32 -23.04
N GLY A 136 10.48 5.10 -23.48
CA GLY A 136 9.53 4.69 -24.53
C GLY A 136 8.23 4.08 -24.02
N ASP A 137 8.10 3.76 -22.72
CA ASP A 137 6.80 3.47 -22.12
C ASP A 137 5.96 4.75 -22.05
N ARG A 138 4.67 4.62 -22.35
CA ARG A 138 3.64 5.67 -22.27
C ARG A 138 2.72 5.35 -21.11
N CYS A 139 2.91 6.05 -20.00
CA CYS A 139 2.29 5.72 -18.71
C CYS A 139 1.05 6.59 -18.46
N PHE A 140 -0.12 6.00 -18.50
CA PHE A 140 -1.38 6.70 -18.25
C PHE A 140 -1.72 6.71 -16.76
N LEU A 141 -2.01 7.89 -16.22
CA LEU A 141 -2.43 8.07 -14.81
C LEU A 141 -3.91 8.47 -14.76
N PRO A 142 -4.83 7.52 -14.55
CA PRO A 142 -6.26 7.75 -14.63
C PRO A 142 -6.86 8.41 -13.38
N PHE A 143 -6.12 9.32 -12.73
CA PHE A 143 -6.56 10.02 -11.53
C PHE A 143 -6.17 11.50 -11.55
N GLY A 144 -6.96 12.32 -10.84
CA GLY A 144 -6.52 13.65 -10.45
C GLY A 144 -5.38 13.56 -9.43
N TYR A 145 -4.35 14.38 -9.62
CA TYR A 145 -3.16 14.32 -8.76
C TYR A 145 -3.46 14.76 -7.34
N ASN A 146 -4.28 15.77 -7.14
CA ASN A 146 -4.72 16.23 -5.83
C ASN A 146 -3.56 16.44 -4.83
N ILE A 147 -3.88 16.55 -3.54
CA ILE A 147 -2.92 16.73 -2.44
C ILE A 147 -2.29 15.42 -1.94
N PHE A 148 -2.61 14.28 -2.56
CA PHE A 148 -2.08 12.98 -2.18
C PHE A 148 -0.78 12.67 -2.91
N ILE A 149 0.17 12.03 -2.23
CA ILE A 149 1.51 11.77 -2.75
C ILE A 149 1.55 10.81 -3.95
N ALA A 150 0.65 9.81 -4.00
CA ALA A 150 0.83 8.62 -4.82
C ALA A 150 1.09 8.89 -6.32
N PHE A 151 0.20 9.66 -6.97
CA PHE A 151 0.30 9.90 -8.42
C PHE A 151 1.35 10.93 -8.79
N TRP A 152 1.62 11.88 -7.90
CA TRP A 152 2.75 12.79 -8.06
C TRP A 152 4.08 12.02 -8.06
N ALA A 153 4.28 11.16 -7.07
CA ALA A 153 5.51 10.38 -6.98
C ALA A 153 5.66 9.39 -8.15
N TYR A 154 4.55 8.75 -8.59
CA TYR A 154 4.57 7.90 -9.78
C TYR A 154 4.96 8.72 -11.03
N HIS A 155 4.39 9.91 -11.21
CA HIS A 155 4.67 10.77 -12.34
C HIS A 155 6.17 11.12 -12.41
N TYR A 156 6.69 11.73 -11.36
CA TYR A 156 8.10 12.14 -11.32
C TYR A 156 9.08 10.96 -11.39
N ALA A 157 8.74 9.82 -10.81
CA ALA A 157 9.54 8.61 -10.93
C ALA A 157 9.54 8.06 -12.37
N GLY A 158 8.39 8.12 -13.06
CA GLY A 158 8.27 7.74 -14.47
C GLY A 158 9.09 8.65 -15.37
N GLU A 159 9.01 9.98 -15.18
CA GLU A 159 9.85 10.96 -15.91
C GLU A 159 11.34 10.69 -15.67
N LYS A 160 11.72 10.44 -14.41
CA LYS A 160 13.12 10.14 -14.04
C LYS A 160 13.66 8.90 -14.77
N ILE A 161 12.82 7.89 -15.02
CA ILE A 161 13.17 6.71 -15.82
C ILE A 161 13.23 7.03 -17.33
N GLY A 162 12.55 8.07 -17.78
CA GLY A 162 12.41 8.45 -19.19
C GLY A 162 11.14 7.92 -19.84
N CYS A 163 10.09 7.60 -19.06
CA CYS A 163 8.77 7.29 -19.57
C CYS A 163 8.03 8.58 -19.99
N GLU A 164 7.16 8.48 -20.99
CA GLU A 164 6.19 9.54 -21.31
C GLU A 164 5.01 9.44 -20.33
N MET A 165 4.81 10.47 -19.50
CA MET A 165 3.77 10.48 -18.49
C MET A 165 2.51 11.19 -19.00
N ILE A 166 1.36 10.51 -18.98
CA ILE A 166 0.09 10.98 -19.51
C ILE A 166 -0.92 11.15 -18.37
N PRO A 167 -1.16 12.40 -17.90
CA PRO A 167 -2.13 12.66 -16.85
C PRO A 167 -3.57 12.63 -17.37
N GLY A 168 -4.40 11.72 -16.83
CA GLY A 168 -5.82 11.56 -17.17
C GLY A 168 -6.80 12.17 -16.15
N GLY A 169 -6.34 13.11 -15.32
CA GLY A 169 -6.96 13.53 -14.07
C GLY A 169 -8.44 13.90 -14.11
N VAL A 170 -8.84 14.86 -14.94
CA VAL A 170 -10.22 15.40 -14.97
C VAL A 170 -11.17 14.61 -15.89
N LEU A 171 -10.65 13.68 -16.67
CA LEU A 171 -11.48 12.86 -17.57
C LEU A 171 -12.36 11.88 -16.77
N ASN A 172 -13.56 11.59 -17.26
CA ASN A 172 -14.34 10.48 -16.76
C ASN A 172 -13.77 9.13 -17.23
N THR A 173 -14.28 8.03 -16.72
CA THR A 173 -13.72 6.70 -16.98
C THR A 173 -13.75 6.31 -18.46
N GLU A 174 -14.84 6.61 -19.19
CA GLU A 174 -14.95 6.35 -20.62
C GLU A 174 -13.94 7.17 -21.42
N ALA A 175 -13.85 8.47 -21.17
CA ALA A 175 -12.89 9.35 -21.83
C ALA A 175 -11.44 8.95 -21.54
N ARG A 176 -11.14 8.43 -20.33
CA ARG A 176 -9.81 7.87 -20.00
C ARG A 176 -9.47 6.66 -20.85
N ILE A 177 -10.42 5.73 -21.02
CA ILE A 177 -10.23 4.54 -21.85
C ILE A 177 -9.99 4.90 -23.31
N LEU A 178 -10.82 5.78 -23.87
CA LEU A 178 -10.64 6.28 -25.23
C LEU A 178 -9.31 7.00 -25.40
N LYS A 179 -8.88 7.77 -24.41
CA LYS A 179 -7.60 8.48 -24.46
C LYS A 179 -6.40 7.51 -24.36
N MET A 180 -6.50 6.43 -23.58
CA MET A 180 -5.48 5.38 -23.56
C MET A 180 -5.33 4.72 -24.92
N GLN A 181 -6.44 4.47 -25.62
CA GLN A 181 -6.44 3.91 -26.98
C GLN A 181 -5.82 4.89 -27.98
N GLU A 182 -6.30 6.13 -28.01
CA GLU A 182 -5.83 7.20 -28.89
C GLU A 182 -4.31 7.39 -28.75
N LEU A 183 -3.84 7.51 -27.52
CA LEU A 183 -2.44 7.77 -27.22
C LEU A 183 -1.57 6.48 -27.18
N ARG A 184 -2.16 5.31 -27.39
CA ARG A 184 -1.47 4.02 -27.35
C ARG A 184 -0.67 3.83 -26.05
N ALA A 185 -1.30 4.10 -24.93
CA ALA A 185 -0.66 3.94 -23.63
C ALA A 185 -0.20 2.49 -23.43
N THR A 186 1.03 2.29 -22.89
CA THR A 186 1.65 0.97 -22.70
C THR A 186 1.64 0.51 -21.24
N ALA A 187 1.42 1.43 -20.34
CA ALA A 187 1.38 1.18 -18.90
C ALA A 187 0.37 2.09 -18.20
N MET A 188 -0.10 1.71 -17.03
CA MET A 188 -0.89 2.58 -16.16
C MET A 188 -0.63 2.31 -14.69
N GLY A 189 -0.92 3.33 -13.84
CA GLY A 189 -0.93 3.21 -12.39
C GLY A 189 -2.33 3.48 -11.84
N ALA A 190 -2.88 2.56 -11.01
CA ALA A 190 -4.24 2.70 -10.49
C ALA A 190 -4.44 1.95 -9.15
N THR A 191 -5.62 2.08 -8.55
CA THR A 191 -6.02 1.18 -7.45
C THR A 191 -6.60 -0.13 -8.03
N PRO A 192 -6.46 -1.28 -7.34
CA PRO A 192 -7.03 -2.56 -7.79
C PRO A 192 -8.50 -2.48 -8.18
N THR A 193 -9.33 -1.86 -7.33
CA THR A 193 -10.76 -1.66 -7.61
C THR A 193 -11.00 -0.90 -8.90
N TYR A 194 -10.23 0.17 -9.12
CA TYR A 194 -10.43 1.00 -10.31
C TYR A 194 -9.94 0.32 -11.58
N VAL A 195 -8.88 -0.48 -11.52
CA VAL A 195 -8.42 -1.32 -12.65
C VAL A 195 -9.54 -2.24 -13.13
N LEU A 196 -10.21 -2.93 -12.19
CA LEU A 196 -11.34 -3.81 -12.52
C LEU A 196 -12.55 -3.03 -13.07
N GLY A 197 -12.92 -1.92 -12.43
CA GLY A 197 -14.04 -1.08 -12.88
C GLY A 197 -13.81 -0.43 -14.25
N MET A 198 -12.59 -0.05 -14.56
CA MET A 198 -12.23 0.46 -15.89
C MET A 198 -12.37 -0.62 -16.97
N ALA A 199 -11.96 -1.87 -16.68
CA ALA A 199 -12.13 -2.98 -17.62
C ALA A 199 -13.62 -3.27 -17.89
N GLU A 200 -14.47 -3.21 -16.87
CA GLU A 200 -15.93 -3.32 -17.05
C GLU A 200 -16.49 -2.19 -17.92
N THR A 201 -16.04 -0.94 -17.66
CA THR A 201 -16.46 0.22 -18.44
C THR A 201 -16.00 0.13 -19.90
N ALA A 202 -14.76 -0.33 -20.13
CA ALA A 202 -14.23 -0.52 -21.48
C ALA A 202 -15.11 -1.47 -22.30
N ARG A 203 -15.47 -2.62 -21.72
CA ARG A 203 -16.35 -3.58 -22.39
C ARG A 203 -17.75 -3.02 -22.68
N LYS A 204 -18.31 -2.20 -21.77
CA LYS A 204 -19.61 -1.53 -21.98
C LYS A 204 -19.61 -0.59 -23.18
N ILE A 205 -18.47 0.07 -23.46
CA ILE A 205 -18.32 0.97 -24.62
C ILE A 205 -17.77 0.25 -25.87
N GLY A 206 -17.73 -1.10 -25.85
CA GLY A 206 -17.32 -1.91 -27.00
C GLY A 206 -15.80 -2.06 -27.16
N ILE A 207 -15.00 -1.73 -26.16
CA ILE A 207 -13.53 -1.89 -26.17
C ILE A 207 -13.16 -3.12 -25.33
N ASN A 208 -12.46 -4.06 -25.94
CA ASN A 208 -11.87 -5.21 -25.23
C ASN A 208 -10.42 -4.89 -24.85
N PRO A 209 -10.09 -4.64 -23.56
CA PRO A 209 -8.77 -4.16 -23.20
C PRO A 209 -7.59 -5.03 -23.67
N PRO A 210 -7.64 -6.40 -23.60
CA PRO A 210 -6.56 -7.25 -24.07
C PRO A 210 -6.20 -7.11 -25.54
N THR A 211 -7.16 -6.77 -26.41
CA THR A 211 -6.96 -6.73 -27.87
C THR A 211 -6.91 -5.31 -28.43
N ASP A 212 -7.65 -4.39 -27.84
CA ASP A 212 -7.87 -3.06 -28.40
C ASP A 212 -7.01 -1.97 -27.77
N LEU A 213 -6.41 -2.27 -26.59
CA LEU A 213 -5.48 -1.39 -25.89
C LEU A 213 -4.05 -1.95 -25.90
N GLN A 214 -3.07 -1.09 -25.71
CA GLN A 214 -1.66 -1.50 -25.68
C GLN A 214 -1.08 -1.59 -24.26
N ILE A 215 -1.91 -1.59 -23.25
CA ILE A 215 -1.48 -1.71 -21.85
C ILE A 215 -0.86 -3.09 -21.63
N ARG A 216 0.41 -3.12 -21.21
CA ARG A 216 1.18 -4.35 -20.92
C ARG A 216 1.58 -4.46 -19.45
N LYS A 217 1.58 -3.34 -18.74
CA LYS A 217 2.01 -3.21 -17.35
C LYS A 217 1.02 -2.35 -16.58
N ILE A 218 0.63 -2.83 -15.42
CA ILE A 218 -0.25 -2.12 -14.50
C ILE A 218 0.39 -2.14 -13.12
N THR A 219 0.68 -0.98 -12.58
CA THR A 219 1.13 -0.84 -11.18
C THR A 219 -0.07 -0.50 -10.31
N VAL A 220 -0.33 -1.32 -9.30
CA VAL A 220 -1.44 -1.07 -8.37
C VAL A 220 -0.95 -0.73 -6.98
N ALA A 221 -1.69 0.15 -6.31
CA ALA A 221 -1.42 0.57 -4.93
C ALA A 221 -2.65 1.17 -4.26
N GLY A 222 -2.52 1.44 -2.96
CA GLY A 222 -3.47 2.26 -2.20
C GLY A 222 -4.57 1.50 -1.47
N GLU A 223 -4.84 0.27 -1.85
CA GLU A 223 -5.75 -0.66 -1.19
C GLU A 223 -5.28 -2.11 -1.41
N PRO A 224 -5.75 -3.11 -0.64
CA PRO A 224 -5.47 -4.51 -0.92
C PRO A 224 -5.92 -4.93 -2.32
N GLY A 225 -5.28 -5.95 -2.89
CA GLY A 225 -5.66 -6.53 -4.18
C GLY A 225 -4.47 -6.94 -5.05
N GLY A 226 -3.41 -6.12 -5.09
CA GLY A 226 -2.22 -6.42 -5.90
C GLY A 226 -1.47 -7.68 -5.44
N SER A 227 -1.41 -7.91 -4.14
CA SER A 227 -0.81 -9.12 -3.54
C SER A 227 -1.84 -10.22 -3.22
N ILE A 228 -3.13 -10.03 -3.52
CA ILE A 228 -4.17 -11.06 -3.40
C ILE A 228 -4.24 -11.83 -4.73
N PRO A 229 -3.86 -13.14 -4.76
CA PRO A 229 -3.68 -13.87 -6.03
C PRO A 229 -4.93 -13.87 -6.92
N ALA A 230 -6.13 -14.08 -6.34
CA ALA A 230 -7.38 -14.09 -7.09
C ALA A 230 -7.72 -12.71 -7.69
N THR A 231 -7.56 -11.63 -6.93
CA THR A 231 -7.78 -10.27 -7.41
C THR A 231 -6.79 -9.90 -8.51
N LYS A 232 -5.52 -10.23 -8.30
CA LYS A 232 -4.45 -10.00 -9.28
C LYS A 232 -4.73 -10.71 -10.59
N LYS A 233 -5.07 -12.00 -10.52
CA LYS A 233 -5.42 -12.82 -11.69
C LYS A 233 -6.59 -12.20 -12.48
N ARG A 234 -7.66 -11.77 -11.81
CA ARG A 234 -8.80 -11.09 -12.46
C ARG A 234 -8.35 -9.81 -13.20
N MET A 235 -7.47 -9.00 -12.59
CA MET A 235 -6.94 -7.80 -13.25
C MET A 235 -6.09 -8.16 -14.48
N GLU A 236 -5.20 -9.14 -14.35
CA GLU A 236 -4.34 -9.60 -15.47
C GLU A 236 -5.17 -10.14 -16.62
N GLU A 237 -6.17 -10.98 -16.36
CA GLU A 237 -7.10 -11.51 -17.36
C GLU A 237 -7.95 -10.42 -18.02
N ALA A 238 -8.44 -9.45 -17.22
CA ALA A 238 -9.29 -8.38 -17.72
C ALA A 238 -8.56 -7.43 -18.68
N TRP A 239 -7.24 -7.25 -18.50
CA TRP A 239 -6.42 -6.32 -19.28
C TRP A 239 -5.45 -6.99 -20.26
N GLY A 240 -5.21 -8.30 -20.15
CA GLY A 240 -4.14 -8.98 -20.88
C GLY A 240 -2.75 -8.44 -20.55
N ALA A 241 -2.56 -7.91 -19.35
CA ALA A 241 -1.38 -7.18 -18.91
C ALA A 241 -0.84 -7.75 -17.59
N LYS A 242 0.46 -7.57 -17.31
CA LYS A 242 1.03 -7.90 -16.01
C LYS A 242 0.67 -6.85 -14.97
N VAL A 243 0.24 -7.31 -13.80
CA VAL A 243 -0.11 -6.47 -12.66
C VAL A 243 0.96 -6.60 -11.58
N TYR A 244 1.46 -5.46 -11.12
CA TYR A 244 2.49 -5.38 -10.08
C TYR A 244 1.95 -4.62 -8.88
N ASP A 245 2.09 -5.22 -7.71
CA ASP A 245 1.74 -4.56 -6.45
C ASP A 245 2.88 -3.67 -5.98
N GLN A 246 2.52 -2.56 -5.35
CA GLN A 246 3.43 -1.71 -4.63
C GLN A 246 2.78 -1.08 -3.41
N VAL A 247 3.59 -0.73 -2.44
CA VAL A 247 3.13 -0.23 -1.16
C VAL A 247 3.84 1.06 -0.76
N GLY A 248 3.07 1.94 -0.18
CA GLY A 248 3.54 3.23 0.32
C GLY A 248 2.46 3.95 1.11
N SER A 249 2.84 4.99 1.79
CA SER A 249 1.92 5.93 2.43
C SER A 249 2.46 7.35 2.36
N THR A 250 1.60 8.32 2.66
CA THR A 250 1.99 9.74 2.64
C THR A 250 3.13 10.02 3.61
N GLU A 251 3.09 9.40 4.80
CA GLU A 251 4.03 9.64 5.89
C GLU A 251 5.43 9.09 5.60
N ILE A 252 5.50 7.96 4.91
CA ILE A 252 6.78 7.24 4.72
C ILE A 252 7.26 7.21 3.26
N GLY A 253 6.38 7.46 2.28
CA GLY A 253 6.70 7.31 0.85
C GLY A 253 6.55 5.87 0.36
N HIS A 254 7.23 5.53 -0.74
CA HIS A 254 7.12 4.23 -1.41
C HIS A 254 8.24 3.30 -0.94
N TRP A 255 7.89 2.33 -0.12
CA TRP A 255 8.85 1.51 0.61
C TRP A 255 8.96 0.06 0.13
N GLY A 256 8.00 -0.43 -0.70
CA GLY A 256 8.04 -1.80 -1.18
C GLY A 256 7.32 -2.01 -2.51
N TRP A 257 7.75 -3.01 -3.29
CA TRP A 257 7.21 -3.32 -4.60
C TRP A 257 7.46 -4.77 -5.03
N GLU A 258 6.63 -5.27 -5.93
CA GLU A 258 6.94 -6.46 -6.71
C GLU A 258 7.88 -6.13 -7.88
N CYS A 259 8.81 -7.02 -8.15
CA CYS A 259 9.58 -7.02 -9.40
C CYS A 259 8.91 -7.91 -10.47
N ARG A 260 9.52 -8.02 -11.64
CA ARG A 260 9.01 -8.87 -12.73
C ARG A 260 8.86 -10.36 -12.39
N GLN A 261 9.54 -10.86 -11.35
CA GLN A 261 9.40 -12.24 -10.90
C GLN A 261 8.12 -12.49 -10.08
N GLN A 262 7.52 -11.43 -9.53
CA GLN A 262 6.29 -11.50 -8.74
C GLN A 262 6.36 -12.49 -7.55
N ALA A 263 7.55 -12.66 -6.96
CA ALA A 263 7.81 -13.60 -5.86
C ALA A 263 7.41 -13.04 -4.47
N GLY A 264 6.87 -11.85 -4.43
CA GLY A 264 6.51 -11.08 -3.22
C GLY A 264 6.98 -9.64 -3.32
N LEU A 265 6.72 -8.85 -2.26
CA LEU A 265 7.13 -7.45 -2.22
C LEU A 265 8.57 -7.31 -1.70
N HIS A 266 9.47 -6.77 -2.52
CA HIS A 266 10.77 -6.29 -2.05
C HIS A 266 10.59 -5.08 -1.14
N VAL A 267 11.29 -5.05 -0.02
CA VAL A 267 11.43 -3.86 0.80
C VAL A 267 12.60 -3.04 0.26
N ASN A 268 12.42 -1.75 0.03
CA ASN A 268 13.51 -0.87 -0.40
C ASN A 268 14.48 -0.57 0.77
N GLU A 269 15.30 -1.55 1.12
CA GLU A 269 16.15 -1.50 2.30
C GLU A 269 17.33 -0.51 2.18
N ALA A 270 17.57 0.04 0.99
CA ALA A 270 18.50 1.16 0.83
C ALA A 270 17.92 2.51 1.31
N PHE A 271 16.58 2.62 1.39
CA PHE A 271 15.85 3.83 1.73
C PHE A 271 15.08 3.74 3.04
N PHE A 272 14.77 2.50 3.48
CA PHE A 272 13.93 2.23 4.65
C PHE A 272 14.51 1.13 5.52
N LEU A 273 14.32 1.27 6.82
CA LEU A 273 14.47 0.16 7.76
C LEU A 273 13.08 -0.32 8.15
N VAL A 274 12.77 -1.57 7.81
CA VAL A 274 11.51 -2.22 8.19
C VAL A 274 11.78 -3.25 9.28
N GLU A 275 11.03 -3.14 10.37
CA GLU A 275 11.02 -4.06 11.51
C GLU A 275 9.65 -4.73 11.57
N ILE A 276 9.60 -6.01 11.95
CA ILE A 276 8.35 -6.71 12.23
C ILE A 276 8.25 -6.94 13.73
N ILE A 277 7.15 -6.51 14.34
CA ILE A 277 6.89 -6.62 15.77
C ILE A 277 5.73 -7.57 16.02
N ASP A 278 5.92 -8.55 16.85
CA ASP A 278 4.89 -9.47 17.29
C ASP A 278 3.75 -8.71 17.99
N VAL A 279 2.51 -8.97 17.58
CA VAL A 279 1.34 -8.21 18.03
C VAL A 279 1.06 -8.44 19.52
N ASP A 280 1.29 -9.67 20.00
CA ASP A 280 0.93 -10.10 21.37
C ASP A 280 2.05 -9.79 22.36
N THR A 281 3.31 -10.05 21.97
CA THR A 281 4.45 -9.96 22.87
C THR A 281 5.27 -8.69 22.76
N GLY A 282 5.07 -7.91 21.68
CA GLY A 282 5.88 -6.73 21.38
C GLY A 282 7.34 -7.04 20.99
N LYS A 283 7.72 -8.30 20.83
CA LYS A 283 9.07 -8.70 20.45
C LYS A 283 9.30 -8.62 18.94
N HIS A 284 10.55 -8.41 18.57
CA HIS A 284 10.95 -8.40 17.15
C HIS A 284 10.85 -9.81 16.52
N ILE A 285 10.41 -9.84 15.27
CA ILE A 285 10.32 -11.04 14.43
C ILE A 285 11.35 -10.88 13.31
N ASP A 286 12.50 -11.49 13.49
CA ASP A 286 13.61 -11.46 12.50
C ASP A 286 13.55 -12.62 11.52
N LYS A 287 12.83 -13.69 11.87
CA LYS A 287 12.74 -14.93 11.08
C LYS A 287 11.47 -14.99 10.24
N PRO A 288 11.53 -15.62 9.05
CA PRO A 288 10.36 -15.86 8.23
C PRO A 288 9.30 -16.73 8.93
N GLY A 289 8.07 -16.71 8.39
CA GLY A 289 7.00 -17.63 8.80
C GLY A 289 6.09 -17.12 9.92
N LYS A 290 6.41 -15.98 10.54
CA LYS A 290 5.54 -15.34 11.53
C LYS A 290 5.13 -13.94 11.09
N GLN A 291 3.82 -13.67 11.16
CA GLN A 291 3.24 -12.37 10.90
C GLN A 291 3.37 -11.45 12.11
N GLY A 292 3.58 -10.17 11.86
CA GLY A 292 3.58 -9.13 12.89
C GLY A 292 3.28 -7.75 12.33
N LYS A 293 3.25 -6.76 13.20
CA LYS A 293 3.06 -5.35 12.84
C LYS A 293 4.33 -4.77 12.25
N MET A 294 4.17 -4.00 11.18
CA MET A 294 5.24 -3.24 10.57
C MET A 294 5.56 -1.98 11.36
N VAL A 295 6.84 -1.80 11.63
CA VAL A 295 7.44 -0.54 12.08
C VAL A 295 8.48 -0.13 11.06
N VAL A 296 8.49 1.14 10.65
CA VAL A 296 9.37 1.62 9.58
C VAL A 296 10.08 2.90 9.97
N THR A 297 11.35 3.00 9.56
CA THR A 297 12.12 4.24 9.59
C THR A 297 12.45 4.66 8.15
N THR A 298 12.15 5.92 7.81
CA THR A 298 12.57 6.53 6.54
C THR A 298 13.97 7.11 6.68
N PHE A 299 14.86 6.81 5.74
CA PHE A 299 16.15 7.46 5.67
C PHE A 299 16.07 8.70 4.77
N ASN A 300 16.92 9.70 5.04
CA ASN A 300 17.10 10.87 4.16
C ASN A 300 15.80 11.69 3.84
N ARG A 301 14.74 11.55 4.62
CA ARG A 301 13.58 12.44 4.57
C ARG A 301 13.70 13.39 5.75
N SER A 302 14.23 14.58 5.48
CA SER A 302 14.78 15.46 6.51
C SER A 302 13.75 16.41 7.12
N ALA A 303 12.79 16.90 6.36
CA ALA A 303 11.81 17.87 6.85
C ALA A 303 10.91 17.30 7.93
N GLN A 304 10.37 16.11 7.70
CA GLN A 304 9.48 15.42 8.63
C GLN A 304 9.76 13.92 8.61
N PRO A 305 10.86 13.47 9.22
CA PRO A 305 11.24 12.07 9.21
C PRO A 305 10.24 11.20 9.98
N CYS A 306 10.03 9.98 9.51
CA CYS A 306 9.37 8.93 10.27
C CYS A 306 10.42 7.98 10.84
N ILE A 307 10.60 7.99 12.17
CA ILE A 307 11.56 7.13 12.87
C ILE A 307 10.80 6.14 13.73
N ARG A 308 10.94 4.85 13.42
CA ARG A 308 10.21 3.75 14.06
C ARG A 308 8.69 3.99 14.11
N PHE A 309 8.13 4.37 12.96
CA PHE A 309 6.70 4.63 12.80
C PHE A 309 5.90 3.32 12.76
N ASP A 310 4.95 3.14 13.69
CA ASP A 310 4.02 1.99 13.73
C ASP A 310 2.91 2.23 12.70
N VAL A 311 3.03 1.57 11.54
CA VAL A 311 2.11 1.72 10.40
C VAL A 311 0.78 1.02 10.62
N LYS A 312 0.74 0.04 11.53
CA LYS A 312 -0.36 -0.91 11.80
C LYS A 312 -0.58 -1.94 10.68
N ASP A 313 0.21 -1.94 9.62
CA ASP A 313 0.13 -2.98 8.59
C ASP A 313 0.71 -4.30 9.11
N LEU A 314 0.07 -5.41 8.73
CA LEU A 314 0.51 -6.77 9.06
C LEU A 314 1.30 -7.33 7.89
N ILE A 315 2.54 -7.72 8.16
CA ILE A 315 3.48 -8.24 7.19
C ILE A 315 4.21 -9.48 7.73
N GLN A 316 4.83 -10.22 6.83
CA GLN A 316 5.63 -11.40 7.15
C GLN A 316 6.84 -11.47 6.23
N TRP A 317 8.02 -11.82 6.79
CA TRP A 317 9.19 -12.07 5.96
C TRP A 317 9.03 -13.35 5.15
N ASN A 318 9.41 -13.30 3.86
CA ASN A 318 9.55 -14.48 3.02
C ASN A 318 10.86 -15.22 3.39
N ALA A 319 10.82 -16.55 3.33
CA ALA A 319 12.00 -17.39 3.57
C ALA A 319 12.93 -17.45 2.35
N GLN A 320 12.42 -17.13 1.16
CA GLN A 320 13.13 -17.26 -0.10
C GLN A 320 13.70 -15.92 -0.55
N GLN A 321 14.84 -15.97 -1.19
CA GLN A 321 15.39 -14.85 -1.95
C GLN A 321 14.78 -14.85 -3.35
N CYS A 322 14.61 -13.67 -3.95
CA CYS A 322 14.06 -13.55 -5.29
C CYS A 322 15.09 -13.88 -6.36
N ASP A 323 14.67 -14.64 -7.38
CA ASP A 323 15.50 -14.97 -8.55
C ASP A 323 15.86 -13.75 -9.41
N CYS A 324 15.29 -12.56 -9.11
CA CYS A 324 15.69 -11.32 -9.77
C CYS A 324 17.12 -10.86 -9.41
N GLY A 325 17.75 -11.49 -8.41
CA GLY A 325 19.11 -11.18 -7.97
C GLY A 325 19.26 -9.97 -7.03
N ARG A 326 18.15 -9.29 -6.68
CA ARG A 326 18.16 -8.24 -5.63
C ARG A 326 18.38 -8.86 -4.26
N THR A 327 19.19 -8.21 -3.46
CA THR A 327 19.45 -8.62 -2.07
C THR A 327 18.42 -8.11 -1.08
N PHE A 328 17.58 -7.17 -1.48
CA PHE A 328 16.47 -6.66 -0.68
C PHE A 328 15.51 -7.77 -0.29
N ARG A 329 15.20 -7.87 1.01
CA ARG A 329 14.31 -8.91 1.53
C ARG A 329 12.91 -8.80 0.94
N LEU A 330 12.24 -9.94 0.88
CA LEU A 330 10.87 -10.07 0.42
C LEU A 330 9.89 -10.15 1.59
N LEU A 331 8.72 -9.57 1.38
CA LEU A 331 7.53 -9.86 2.16
C LEU A 331 6.70 -10.92 1.45
N ASP A 332 6.29 -11.93 2.20
CA ASP A 332 5.42 -13.00 1.73
C ASP A 332 3.96 -12.53 1.73
N GLY A 333 3.32 -12.56 0.56
CA GLY A 333 1.92 -12.13 0.37
C GLY A 333 1.69 -10.61 0.58
N GLY A 334 2.74 -9.79 0.55
CA GLY A 334 2.63 -8.35 0.66
C GLY A 334 2.07 -7.86 2.01
N ILE A 335 1.17 -6.87 1.98
CA ILE A 335 0.42 -6.44 3.17
C ILE A 335 -0.76 -7.39 3.37
N ARG A 336 -0.74 -8.12 4.47
CA ARG A 336 -1.74 -9.15 4.80
C ARG A 336 -3.00 -8.59 5.47
N GLY A 337 -3.04 -7.30 5.71
CA GLY A 337 -4.13 -6.58 6.37
C GLY A 337 -3.59 -5.55 7.33
N ARG A 338 -4.47 -4.96 8.12
CA ARG A 338 -4.11 -3.98 9.15
C ARG A 338 -4.50 -4.50 10.51
N ALA A 339 -3.66 -4.24 11.51
CA ALA A 339 -3.94 -4.64 12.89
C ALA A 339 -5.17 -3.92 13.47
N ASP A 340 -5.47 -2.70 12.99
CA ASP A 340 -6.64 -1.91 13.40
C ASP A 340 -7.92 -2.21 12.59
N ASP A 341 -7.82 -2.95 11.48
CA ASP A 341 -8.98 -3.44 10.72
C ASP A 341 -9.44 -4.84 11.15
N ILE A 342 -8.58 -5.57 11.87
CA ILE A 342 -8.98 -6.86 12.44
C ILE A 342 -10.02 -6.61 13.52
N THR A 343 -11.20 -7.15 13.31
CA THR A 343 -12.30 -7.01 14.25
C THR A 343 -12.70 -8.35 14.86
N LYS A 344 -13.04 -8.36 16.14
CA LYS A 344 -13.54 -9.57 16.81
C LYS A 344 -15.04 -9.69 16.57
N VAL A 345 -15.47 -10.76 15.87
CA VAL A 345 -16.87 -11.04 15.57
C VAL A 345 -17.20 -12.43 16.08
N LYS A 346 -18.22 -12.56 16.90
CA LYS A 346 -18.60 -13.86 17.55
C LYS A 346 -17.41 -14.56 18.22
N GLY A 347 -16.47 -13.78 18.79
CA GLY A 347 -15.27 -14.34 19.44
C GLY A 347 -14.09 -14.65 18.51
N VAL A 348 -14.26 -14.59 17.19
CA VAL A 348 -13.25 -14.89 16.17
C VAL A 348 -12.65 -13.59 15.64
N LEU A 349 -11.33 -13.56 15.42
CA LEU A 349 -10.65 -12.44 14.75
C LEU A 349 -10.89 -12.54 13.24
N LEU A 350 -11.56 -11.54 12.68
CA LEU A 350 -11.90 -11.45 11.27
C LEU A 350 -11.08 -10.38 10.58
N SER A 351 -10.35 -10.77 9.53
CA SER A 351 -9.68 -9.85 8.61
C SER A 351 -10.55 -9.63 7.35
N PRO A 352 -10.78 -8.38 6.92
CA PRO A 352 -11.48 -8.09 5.67
C PRO A 352 -10.85 -8.74 4.43
N THR A 353 -9.52 -8.88 4.40
CA THR A 353 -8.79 -9.51 3.29
C THR A 353 -9.15 -10.99 3.11
N ALA A 354 -9.45 -11.70 4.20
CA ALA A 354 -9.86 -13.11 4.12
C ALA A 354 -11.21 -13.29 3.39
N ILE A 355 -12.12 -12.32 3.55
CA ILE A 355 -13.40 -12.33 2.83
C ILE A 355 -13.17 -11.98 1.35
N GLU A 356 -12.32 -10.98 1.08
CA GLU A 356 -11.98 -10.59 -0.28
C GLU A 356 -11.41 -11.75 -1.09
N GLU A 357 -10.46 -12.50 -0.53
CA GLU A 357 -9.91 -13.68 -1.18
C GLU A 357 -11.01 -14.65 -1.62
N VAL A 358 -11.94 -14.99 -0.73
CA VAL A 358 -13.04 -15.91 -1.03
C VAL A 358 -13.95 -15.38 -2.13
N VAL A 359 -14.37 -14.12 -2.04
CA VAL A 359 -15.27 -13.52 -3.04
C VAL A 359 -14.59 -13.47 -4.42
N ARG A 360 -13.29 -13.17 -4.46
CA ARG A 360 -12.51 -13.08 -5.70
C ARG A 360 -12.23 -14.45 -6.33
N ASP A 361 -12.15 -15.52 -5.54
CA ASP A 361 -11.94 -16.87 -6.05
C ASP A 361 -13.16 -17.46 -6.74
N ILE A 362 -14.36 -16.87 -6.57
CA ILE A 362 -15.60 -17.34 -7.20
C ILE A 362 -15.84 -16.55 -8.51
N PRO A 363 -15.57 -17.13 -9.70
CA PRO A 363 -15.65 -16.40 -10.99
C PRO A 363 -17.06 -15.89 -11.33
N GLN A 364 -18.10 -16.54 -10.79
CA GLN A 364 -19.49 -16.19 -11.00
C GLN A 364 -19.92 -14.91 -10.26
N LEU A 365 -19.14 -14.45 -9.31
CA LEU A 365 -19.39 -13.19 -8.60
C LEU A 365 -18.74 -12.00 -9.30
N SER A 366 -19.41 -10.86 -9.25
CA SER A 366 -18.90 -9.59 -9.78
C SER A 366 -17.67 -9.11 -8.97
N ASN A 367 -17.10 -8.00 -9.40
CA ASN A 367 -16.00 -7.38 -8.68
C ASN A 367 -16.46 -6.59 -7.44
N GLU A 368 -17.75 -6.37 -7.25
CA GLU A 368 -18.25 -5.60 -6.12
C GLU A 368 -18.90 -6.48 -5.06
N TYR A 369 -18.57 -6.17 -3.83
CA TYR A 369 -19.17 -6.79 -2.64
C TYR A 369 -19.13 -5.81 -1.48
N GLN A 370 -19.94 -6.06 -0.46
CA GLN A 370 -19.96 -5.30 0.79
C GLN A 370 -20.19 -6.22 1.97
N VAL A 371 -19.39 -6.05 3.02
CA VAL A 371 -19.55 -6.75 4.30
C VAL A 371 -20.11 -5.78 5.32
N MET A 372 -21.16 -6.18 6.00
CA MET A 372 -21.77 -5.40 7.08
C MET A 372 -21.78 -6.22 8.36
N VAL A 373 -21.25 -5.66 9.43
CA VAL A 373 -21.27 -6.25 10.77
C VAL A 373 -22.14 -5.37 11.65
N ILE A 374 -23.20 -5.96 12.20
CA ILE A 374 -24.13 -5.28 13.11
C ILE A 374 -24.32 -6.10 14.39
N LYS A 375 -24.94 -5.50 15.41
CA LYS A 375 -25.48 -6.24 16.55
C LYS A 375 -26.99 -6.48 16.36
N LYS A 376 -27.42 -7.74 16.54
CA LYS A 376 -28.83 -8.12 16.69
C LYS A 376 -29.04 -8.61 18.12
N GLY A 377 -29.53 -7.72 18.99
CA GLY A 377 -29.50 -7.98 20.44
C GLY A 377 -28.06 -8.05 20.92
N ASP A 378 -27.69 -9.13 21.60
CA ASP A 378 -26.34 -9.36 22.12
C ASP A 378 -25.41 -10.12 21.14
N ILE A 379 -25.92 -10.55 19.99
CA ILE A 379 -25.19 -11.38 19.04
C ILE A 379 -24.72 -10.53 17.85
N ASP A 380 -23.47 -10.72 17.44
CA ASP A 380 -22.96 -10.15 16.21
C ASP A 380 -23.59 -10.85 15.00
N ASP A 381 -24.00 -10.09 14.00
CA ASP A 381 -24.52 -10.58 12.73
C ASP A 381 -23.66 -10.04 11.58
N ILE A 382 -23.30 -10.94 10.66
CA ILE A 382 -22.47 -10.60 9.50
C ILE A 382 -23.29 -10.84 8.24
N THR A 383 -23.45 -9.79 7.44
CA THR A 383 -24.06 -9.88 6.12
C THR A 383 -23.01 -9.60 5.06
N LEU A 384 -22.89 -10.51 4.10
CA LEU A 384 -22.11 -10.32 2.88
C LEU A 384 -23.07 -10.10 1.70
N LYS A 385 -22.96 -8.90 1.10
CA LYS A 385 -23.68 -8.52 -0.12
C LYS A 385 -22.76 -8.75 -1.31
N VAL A 386 -23.25 -9.47 -2.31
CA VAL A 386 -22.52 -9.79 -3.54
C VAL A 386 -23.45 -9.66 -4.74
N GLU A 387 -22.87 -9.46 -5.92
CA GLU A 387 -23.59 -9.48 -7.19
C GLU A 387 -23.16 -10.71 -8.00
N ILE A 388 -24.12 -11.38 -8.62
CA ILE A 388 -23.84 -12.46 -9.58
C ILE A 388 -23.68 -11.86 -10.97
N VAL A 389 -22.66 -12.31 -11.70
CA VAL A 389 -22.50 -11.96 -13.12
C VAL A 389 -23.69 -12.49 -13.91
N PRO A 390 -24.32 -11.71 -14.81
CA PRO A 390 -25.60 -12.05 -15.44
C PRO A 390 -25.68 -13.43 -16.10
N GLU A 391 -24.54 -13.90 -16.65
CA GLU A 391 -24.46 -15.22 -17.30
C GLU A 391 -24.70 -16.38 -16.31
N TYR A 392 -24.49 -16.17 -15.02
CA TYR A 392 -24.64 -17.16 -13.95
C TYR A 392 -25.83 -16.89 -13.01
N ALA A 393 -26.75 -16.01 -13.40
CA ALA A 393 -27.90 -15.64 -12.55
C ALA A 393 -28.79 -16.84 -12.14
N LYS A 394 -28.79 -17.92 -12.94
CA LYS A 394 -29.56 -19.14 -12.65
C LYS A 394 -28.88 -20.07 -11.63
N ASP A 395 -27.61 -19.82 -11.33
CA ASP A 395 -26.74 -20.70 -10.50
C ASP A 395 -26.68 -20.23 -9.03
N GLU A 396 -27.56 -19.30 -8.63
CA GLU A 396 -27.51 -18.66 -7.29
C GLU A 396 -27.40 -19.68 -6.15
N ALA A 397 -28.17 -20.76 -6.18
CA ALA A 397 -28.17 -21.77 -5.11
C ALA A 397 -26.83 -22.49 -4.98
N SER A 398 -26.18 -22.82 -6.09
CA SER A 398 -24.86 -23.47 -6.10
C SER A 398 -23.76 -22.49 -5.69
N ILE A 399 -23.82 -21.25 -6.16
CA ILE A 399 -22.89 -20.18 -5.78
C ILE A 399 -23.00 -19.90 -4.28
N ARG A 400 -24.20 -19.84 -3.72
CA ARG A 400 -24.44 -19.66 -2.28
C ARG A 400 -23.78 -20.75 -1.47
N THR A 401 -23.92 -22.01 -1.86
CA THR A 401 -23.31 -23.14 -1.16
C THR A 401 -21.80 -23.02 -1.16
N VAL A 402 -21.18 -22.81 -2.30
CA VAL A 402 -19.72 -22.65 -2.43
C VAL A 402 -19.21 -21.47 -1.59
N LEU A 403 -19.91 -20.33 -1.67
CA LEU A 403 -19.52 -19.11 -0.96
C LEU A 403 -19.58 -19.29 0.57
N VAL A 404 -20.65 -19.90 1.08
CA VAL A 404 -20.83 -20.19 2.53
C VAL A 404 -19.74 -21.13 3.02
N ASP A 405 -19.48 -22.20 2.28
CA ASP A 405 -18.49 -23.21 2.66
C ASP A 405 -17.07 -22.63 2.67
N GLN A 406 -16.70 -21.90 1.64
CA GLN A 406 -15.37 -21.26 1.56
C GLN A 406 -15.18 -20.18 2.63
N LEU A 407 -16.20 -19.35 2.89
CA LEU A 407 -16.16 -18.35 3.96
C LEU A 407 -16.00 -19.01 5.32
N ARG A 408 -16.74 -20.10 5.58
CA ARG A 408 -16.66 -20.84 6.84
C ARG A 408 -15.29 -21.47 7.02
N LEU A 409 -14.74 -22.07 5.96
CA LEU A 409 -13.41 -22.67 5.98
C LEU A 409 -12.32 -21.61 6.24
N LYS A 410 -12.40 -20.45 5.59
CA LYS A 410 -11.38 -19.40 5.63
C LYS A 410 -11.44 -18.55 6.90
N THR A 411 -12.67 -18.26 7.41
CA THR A 411 -12.87 -17.32 8.52
C THR A 411 -13.39 -17.95 9.81
N ASN A 412 -13.84 -19.21 9.75
CA ASN A 412 -14.52 -19.91 10.85
C ASN A 412 -15.79 -19.18 11.36
N LEU A 413 -16.46 -18.44 10.48
CA LEU A 413 -17.68 -17.67 10.76
C LEU A 413 -18.81 -18.03 9.79
N GLY A 414 -20.05 -17.84 10.25
CA GLY A 414 -21.24 -17.91 9.41
C GLY A 414 -21.68 -16.52 8.95
N TYR A 415 -22.12 -16.43 7.70
CA TYR A 415 -22.54 -15.20 7.05
C TYR A 415 -23.99 -15.30 6.55
N ASN A 416 -24.73 -14.20 6.65
CA ASN A 416 -25.92 -14.00 5.84
C ASN A 416 -25.50 -13.53 4.45
N ILE A 417 -25.90 -14.23 3.40
CA ILE A 417 -25.55 -13.87 2.03
C ILE A 417 -26.76 -13.21 1.36
N GLU A 418 -26.56 -12.00 0.87
CA GLU A 418 -27.54 -11.25 0.07
C GLU A 418 -27.02 -11.10 -1.35
N PHE A 419 -27.76 -11.68 -2.32
CA PHE A 419 -27.47 -11.46 -3.73
C PHE A 419 -28.21 -10.22 -4.23
N HIS A 420 -27.47 -9.39 -4.92
CA HIS A 420 -27.92 -8.13 -5.51
C HIS A 420 -27.87 -8.19 -7.03
N GLU A 421 -28.67 -7.38 -7.70
CA GLU A 421 -28.60 -7.24 -9.16
C GLU A 421 -27.23 -6.72 -9.58
N PHE A 422 -26.72 -7.24 -10.69
CA PHE A 422 -25.44 -6.81 -11.25
C PHE A 422 -25.47 -5.30 -11.57
N GLY A 423 -24.54 -4.56 -11.02
CA GLY A 423 -24.46 -3.12 -11.18
C GLY A 423 -25.11 -2.31 -10.06
N SER A 424 -25.77 -2.93 -9.07
CA SER A 424 -26.49 -2.22 -8.01
C SER A 424 -25.63 -1.83 -6.81
N LEU A 425 -24.53 -2.56 -6.54
CA LEU A 425 -23.61 -2.20 -5.47
C LEU A 425 -22.73 -0.99 -5.87
N PRO A 426 -22.34 -0.15 -4.91
CA PRO A 426 -21.52 1.04 -5.19
C PRO A 426 -20.20 0.70 -5.86
N ARG A 427 -19.85 1.41 -6.95
CA ARG A 427 -18.55 1.37 -7.61
C ARG A 427 -17.70 2.55 -7.16
N SER A 428 -16.45 2.29 -6.74
CA SER A 428 -15.53 3.33 -6.33
C SER A 428 -14.49 3.63 -7.43
N GLN A 429 -14.23 4.92 -7.66
CA GLN A 429 -13.15 5.36 -8.55
C GLN A 429 -11.79 5.49 -7.83
N ALA A 430 -11.78 5.31 -6.51
CA ALA A 430 -10.57 5.39 -5.68
C ALA A 430 -10.52 4.16 -4.76
N LYS A 431 -10.28 4.37 -3.46
CA LYS A 431 -10.32 3.29 -2.47
C LYS A 431 -11.77 2.90 -2.17
N SER A 432 -12.07 1.60 -2.22
CA SER A 432 -13.39 1.10 -1.83
C SER A 432 -13.45 0.80 -0.33
N ARG A 433 -14.55 1.19 0.31
CA ARG A 433 -14.85 0.83 1.69
C ARG A 433 -15.87 -0.29 1.71
N ARG A 434 -15.38 -1.54 1.62
CA ARG A 434 -16.23 -2.72 1.52
C ARG A 434 -16.61 -3.35 2.86
N PHE A 435 -15.85 -3.10 3.92
CA PHE A 435 -16.11 -3.62 5.26
C PHE A 435 -16.69 -2.51 6.15
N LEU A 436 -17.92 -2.69 6.61
CA LEU A 436 -18.68 -1.74 7.41
C LEU A 436 -19.02 -2.36 8.76
N ASP A 437 -18.27 -2.04 9.80
CA ASP A 437 -18.62 -2.37 11.17
C ASP A 437 -19.51 -1.25 11.73
N GLN A 438 -20.80 -1.54 11.91
CA GLN A 438 -21.82 -0.62 12.40
C GLN A 438 -22.20 -0.91 13.86
N ARG A 439 -21.46 -1.78 14.54
CA ARG A 439 -21.69 -2.04 15.95
C ARG A 439 -21.35 -0.78 16.78
N PRO A 440 -22.07 -0.53 17.89
CA PRO A 440 -21.68 0.52 18.82
C PRO A 440 -20.22 0.32 19.27
N LYS A 441 -19.39 1.33 19.13
CA LYS A 441 -18.04 1.28 19.70
C LYS A 441 -18.17 1.31 21.22
N LEU A 442 -17.73 0.26 21.88
CA LEU A 442 -17.51 0.30 23.31
C LEU A 442 -16.35 1.28 23.56
N HIS A 443 -16.66 2.38 24.23
CA HIS A 443 -15.69 3.40 24.67
C HIS A 443 -14.85 2.87 25.82
#